data_7e0796004f6a7521aea204dfe2ad6595
#
_entry.id   7e0796004f6a7521aea204dfe2ad6595
#
_cell.length_a   1.000
_cell.length_b   1.000
_cell.length_c   1.000
_cell.angle_alpha   90.00
_cell.angle_beta   90.00
_cell.angle_gamma   90.00
#
_symmetry.space_group_name_H-M   'P 1'
#
loop_
_entity.id
_entity.type
_entity.pdbx_description
1 polymer ?
#
loop_
_entity_poly.entity_id
_entity_poly.type
_entity_poly.pdbx_seq_one_letter_code
_entity_poly.pdbx_strand_id
1 'polypeptide(L)'
;MIKDISLWSGFSRMLTRDCLHSVKNPSQLLNSLLLFIIVSTSFPFAVNLSDDQLMIIGPGIIWIMAVLSFLLTLNNLYMTDAEDGCLDYILLSPQPLPLLVMAKTCAHWLLSGLPLVITCPIIAIFYQMQIDTILVMIATLLMGTFALSLIGSIAASLTISSNNNSVLLSLLVLPITIPLVIFGAKTVVLHQ
;
A
#
# COMPACT_ATOMS: atom_id res chain seq x y z
N MET A 1 6.16 28.60 28.56
CA MET A 1 7.44 28.15 28.03
C MET A 1 7.18 26.92 27.16
N ILE A 2 6.84 27.15 25.91
CA ILE A 2 6.57 26.08 24.92
C ILE A 2 7.96 25.61 24.52
N LYS A 3 8.34 24.41 24.99
CA LYS A 3 9.59 23.76 24.60
C LYS A 3 9.49 23.56 23.07
N ASP A 4 10.46 24.04 22.33
CA ASP A 4 10.56 23.84 20.90
C ASP A 4 10.50 22.34 20.61
N ILE A 5 9.28 21.84 20.33
CA ILE A 5 9.08 20.45 19.97
C ILE A 5 9.64 20.34 18.55
N SER A 6 10.82 19.76 18.44
CA SER A 6 11.47 19.54 17.16
C SER A 6 10.48 18.86 16.20
N LEU A 7 10.34 19.38 14.99
CA LEU A 7 9.49 18.81 13.93
C LEU A 7 9.73 17.32 13.74
N TRP A 8 10.99 16.92 13.85
CA TRP A 8 11.42 15.53 13.77
C TRP A 8 10.86 14.65 14.90
N SER A 9 10.75 15.20 16.11
CA SER A 9 10.18 14.46 17.26
C SER A 9 8.68 14.22 17.09
N GLY A 10 7.95 15.16 16.48
CA GLY A 10 6.53 15.00 16.14
C GLY A 10 6.30 13.90 15.09
N PHE A 11 7.08 13.96 14.00
CA PHE A 11 7.07 12.94 12.96
C PHE A 11 7.35 11.53 13.50
N SER A 12 8.45 11.37 14.23
CA SER A 12 8.87 10.09 14.80
C SER A 12 7.84 9.50 15.78
N ARG A 13 7.26 10.34 16.66
CA ARG A 13 6.23 9.89 17.60
C ARG A 13 4.97 9.42 16.90
N MET A 14 4.50 10.15 15.87
CA MET A 14 3.33 9.77 15.09
C MET A 14 3.56 8.46 14.35
N LEU A 15 4.69 8.33 13.66
CA LEU A 15 5.09 7.12 12.95
C LEU A 15 5.16 5.92 13.90
N THR A 16 5.83 6.06 15.05
CA THR A 16 5.96 4.98 16.03
C THR A 16 4.60 4.59 16.63
N ARG A 17 3.74 5.57 16.93
CA ARG A 17 2.38 5.32 17.43
C ARG A 17 1.59 4.44 16.46
N ASP A 18 1.57 4.83 15.18
CA ASP A 18 0.79 4.14 14.16
C ASP A 18 1.35 2.74 13.87
N CYS A 19 2.68 2.60 13.84
CA CYS A 19 3.32 1.30 13.74
C CYS A 19 2.96 0.38 14.92
N LEU A 20 3.03 0.87 16.15
CA LEU A 20 2.69 0.08 17.33
C LEU A 20 1.21 -0.30 17.38
N HIS A 21 0.32 0.62 16.99
CA HIS A 21 -1.12 0.36 16.94
C HIS A 21 -1.45 -0.76 15.94
N SER A 22 -0.90 -0.67 14.74
CA SER A 22 -1.14 -1.66 13.69
C SER A 22 -0.54 -3.04 14.01
N VAL A 23 0.61 -3.09 14.69
CA VAL A 23 1.21 -4.36 15.15
C VAL A 23 0.34 -5.04 16.23
N LYS A 24 -0.36 -4.27 17.05
CA LYS A 24 -1.29 -4.81 18.07
C LYS A 24 -2.56 -5.39 17.45
N ASN A 25 -3.00 -4.86 16.30
CA ASN A 25 -4.18 -5.31 15.57
C ASN A 25 -3.81 -5.75 14.14
N PRO A 26 -3.08 -6.86 13.98
CA PRO A 26 -2.49 -7.23 12.69
C PRO A 26 -3.49 -7.84 11.70
N SER A 27 -4.72 -8.13 12.11
CA SER A 27 -5.71 -8.87 11.32
C SER A 27 -5.93 -8.29 9.93
N GLN A 28 -6.01 -6.96 9.83
CA GLN A 28 -6.25 -6.28 8.58
C GLN A 28 -5.02 -6.31 7.64
N LEU A 29 -3.83 -6.11 8.20
CA LEU A 29 -2.58 -6.21 7.45
C LEU A 29 -2.37 -7.64 6.95
N LEU A 30 -2.65 -8.64 7.81
CA LEU A 30 -2.57 -10.04 7.46
C LEU A 30 -3.58 -10.42 6.37
N ASN A 31 -4.83 -9.95 6.46
CA ASN A 31 -5.84 -10.23 5.45
C ASN A 31 -5.45 -9.68 4.08
N SER A 32 -4.90 -8.47 4.03
CA SER A 32 -4.40 -7.84 2.81
C SER A 32 -3.23 -8.63 2.21
N LEU A 33 -2.27 -9.02 3.05
CA LEU A 33 -1.10 -9.80 2.63
C LEU A 33 -1.50 -11.21 2.16
N LEU A 34 -2.40 -11.87 2.89
CA LEU A 34 -2.91 -13.19 2.51
C LEU A 34 -3.67 -13.14 1.18
N LEU A 35 -4.51 -12.12 0.96
CA LEU A 35 -5.18 -11.92 -0.33
C LEU A 35 -4.17 -11.79 -1.45
N PHE A 36 -3.13 -10.97 -1.28
CA PHE A 36 -2.07 -10.81 -2.25
C PHE A 36 -1.38 -12.13 -2.58
N ILE A 37 -0.95 -12.88 -1.55
CA ILE A 37 -0.24 -14.13 -1.73
C ILE A 37 -1.15 -15.19 -2.36
N ILE A 38 -2.33 -15.43 -1.78
CA ILE A 38 -3.22 -16.52 -2.22
C ILE A 38 -3.66 -16.29 -3.67
N VAL A 39 -4.14 -15.10 -4.02
CA VAL A 39 -4.65 -14.87 -5.36
C VAL A 39 -3.53 -14.86 -6.38
N SER A 40 -2.39 -14.17 -6.08
CA SER A 40 -1.26 -14.14 -7.00
C SER A 40 -0.65 -15.51 -7.25
N THR A 41 -0.58 -16.38 -6.23
CA THR A 41 -0.03 -17.74 -6.39
C THR A 41 -1.04 -18.71 -7.00
N SER A 42 -2.35 -18.52 -6.76
CA SER A 42 -3.37 -19.40 -7.35
C SER A 42 -3.49 -19.26 -8.86
N PHE A 43 -3.18 -18.10 -9.42
CA PHE A 43 -3.36 -17.81 -10.84
C PHE A 43 -2.52 -18.72 -11.76
N PRO A 44 -1.20 -18.92 -11.56
CA PRO A 44 -0.39 -19.84 -12.35
C PRO A 44 -0.92 -21.27 -12.36
N PHE A 45 -1.51 -21.72 -11.24
CA PHE A 45 -2.06 -23.07 -11.11
C PHE A 45 -3.46 -23.21 -11.72
N ALA A 46 -4.23 -22.11 -11.77
CA ALA A 46 -5.60 -22.13 -12.29
C ALA A 46 -5.65 -22.10 -13.82
N VAL A 47 -4.61 -21.57 -14.48
CA VAL A 47 -4.60 -21.37 -15.92
C VAL A 47 -3.47 -22.22 -16.53
N ASN A 48 -3.79 -23.10 -17.48
CA ASN A 48 -2.82 -23.92 -18.22
C ASN A 48 -2.09 -23.04 -19.26
N LEU A 49 -1.13 -22.24 -18.81
CA LEU A 49 -0.29 -21.40 -19.67
C LEU A 49 1.11 -22.01 -19.80
N SER A 50 1.77 -21.74 -20.92
CA SER A 50 3.19 -22.04 -21.08
C SER A 50 4.04 -21.10 -20.19
N ASP A 51 5.26 -21.51 -19.86
CA ASP A 51 6.18 -20.72 -19.03
C ASP A 51 6.41 -19.31 -19.62
N ASP A 52 6.54 -19.20 -20.95
CA ASP A 52 6.69 -17.90 -21.63
C ASP A 52 5.46 -17.00 -21.44
N GLN A 53 4.26 -17.57 -21.47
CA GLN A 53 3.03 -16.82 -21.25
C GLN A 53 2.91 -16.36 -19.79
N LEU A 54 3.31 -17.20 -18.84
CA LEU A 54 3.32 -16.86 -17.42
C LEU A 54 4.27 -15.70 -17.15
N MET A 55 5.45 -15.69 -17.76
CA MET A 55 6.42 -14.59 -17.65
C MET A 55 5.80 -13.25 -18.10
N ILE A 56 5.14 -13.24 -19.26
CA ILE A 56 4.57 -12.02 -19.85
C ILE A 56 3.41 -11.46 -19.01
N ILE A 57 2.53 -12.33 -18.51
CA ILE A 57 1.31 -11.93 -17.79
C ILE A 57 1.58 -11.64 -16.32
N GLY A 58 2.57 -12.32 -15.73
CA GLY A 58 2.89 -12.27 -14.31
C GLY A 58 3.03 -10.87 -13.72
N PRO A 59 3.81 -9.96 -14.35
CA PRO A 59 3.96 -8.59 -13.84
C PRO A 59 2.62 -7.85 -13.70
N GLY A 60 1.72 -8.02 -14.68
CA GLY A 60 0.39 -7.40 -14.63
C GLY A 60 -0.46 -7.93 -13.48
N ILE A 61 -0.46 -9.24 -13.26
CA ILE A 61 -1.22 -9.88 -12.19
C ILE A 61 -0.70 -9.44 -10.82
N ILE A 62 0.61 -9.49 -10.61
CA ILE A 62 1.24 -9.07 -9.34
C ILE A 62 0.91 -7.60 -9.04
N TRP A 63 0.98 -6.71 -10.04
CA TRP A 63 0.64 -5.30 -9.88
C TRP A 63 -0.84 -5.08 -9.53
N ILE A 64 -1.76 -5.76 -10.24
CA ILE A 64 -3.20 -5.66 -9.97
C ILE A 64 -3.51 -6.15 -8.56
N MET A 65 -2.95 -7.30 -8.18
CA MET A 65 -3.17 -7.86 -6.84
C MET A 65 -2.55 -6.99 -5.74
N ALA A 66 -1.38 -6.38 -6.00
CA ALA A 66 -0.79 -5.43 -5.07
C ALA A 66 -1.70 -4.21 -4.83
N VAL A 67 -2.29 -3.62 -5.87
CA VAL A 67 -3.23 -2.50 -5.75
C VAL A 67 -4.49 -2.91 -4.99
N LEU A 68 -5.11 -4.05 -5.33
CA LEU A 68 -6.32 -4.52 -4.66
C LEU A 68 -6.07 -4.82 -3.17
N SER A 69 -4.95 -5.47 -2.85
CA SER A 69 -4.56 -5.74 -1.47
C SER A 69 -4.28 -4.45 -0.69
N PHE A 70 -3.64 -3.48 -1.34
CA PHE A 70 -3.34 -2.20 -0.74
C PHE A 70 -4.61 -1.38 -0.43
N LEU A 71 -5.61 -1.42 -1.32
CA LEU A 71 -6.91 -0.77 -1.10
C LEU A 71 -7.62 -1.25 0.18
N LEU A 72 -7.47 -2.52 0.54
CA LEU A 72 -8.07 -3.06 1.77
C LEU A 72 -7.51 -2.38 3.03
N THR A 73 -6.24 -2.02 3.03
CA THR A 73 -5.61 -1.36 4.18
C THR A 73 -5.86 0.14 4.21
N LEU A 74 -6.03 0.77 3.04
CA LEU A 74 -6.31 2.21 2.92
C LEU A 74 -7.64 2.61 3.57
N ASN A 75 -8.65 1.76 3.53
CA ASN A 75 -9.97 2.04 4.09
C ASN A 75 -9.92 2.45 5.57
N ASN A 76 -8.98 1.86 6.33
CA ASN A 76 -8.88 2.10 7.77
C ASN A 76 -7.78 3.11 8.15
N LEU A 77 -7.09 3.70 7.16
CA LEU A 77 -5.98 4.62 7.41
C LEU A 77 -6.33 5.77 8.35
N TYR A 78 -7.51 6.35 8.20
CA TYR A 78 -8.01 7.44 9.04
C TYR A 78 -9.28 7.06 9.82
N MET A 79 -9.98 5.99 9.42
CA MET A 79 -11.26 5.61 10.00
C MET A 79 -11.12 5.28 11.49
N THR A 80 -10.11 4.51 11.85
CA THR A 80 -9.83 4.17 13.26
C THR A 80 -9.56 5.41 14.11
N ASP A 81 -8.75 6.35 13.60
CA ASP A 81 -8.48 7.61 14.33
C ASP A 81 -9.73 8.51 14.44
N ALA A 82 -10.65 8.43 13.47
CA ALA A 82 -11.90 9.17 13.52
C ALA A 82 -12.87 8.57 14.56
N GLU A 83 -13.00 7.25 14.59
CA GLU A 83 -13.83 6.52 15.55
C GLU A 83 -13.36 6.70 16.99
N ASP A 84 -12.04 6.69 17.20
CA ASP A 84 -11.41 6.88 18.51
C ASP A 84 -11.33 8.37 18.96
N GLY A 85 -11.77 9.32 18.10
CA GLY A 85 -11.63 10.76 18.35
C GLY A 85 -10.19 11.29 18.31
N CYS A 86 -9.22 10.45 17.96
CA CYS A 86 -7.80 10.85 17.86
C CYS A 86 -7.57 11.86 16.73
N LEU A 87 -8.43 11.88 15.72
CA LEU A 87 -8.34 12.80 14.59
C LEU A 87 -8.42 14.27 15.05
N ASP A 88 -9.30 14.57 15.99
CA ASP A 88 -9.44 15.92 16.56
C ASP A 88 -8.18 16.36 17.28
N TYR A 89 -7.52 15.47 18.01
CA TYR A 89 -6.23 15.77 18.66
C TYR A 89 -5.12 16.02 17.64
N ILE A 90 -5.11 15.32 16.49
CA ILE A 90 -4.16 15.55 15.41
C ILE A 90 -4.37 16.94 14.82
N LEU A 91 -5.64 17.33 14.57
CA LEU A 91 -6.00 18.64 14.01
C LEU A 91 -5.69 19.81 14.96
N LEU A 92 -5.83 19.61 16.27
CA LEU A 92 -5.54 20.60 17.31
C LEU A 92 -4.07 20.61 17.74
N SER A 93 -3.25 19.71 17.19
CA SER A 93 -1.82 19.62 17.52
C SER A 93 -1.07 20.89 17.12
N PRO A 94 -0.10 21.37 17.93
CA PRO A 94 0.78 22.49 17.57
C PRO A 94 1.76 22.16 16.44
N GLN A 95 1.82 20.90 15.99
CA GLN A 95 2.66 20.45 14.88
C GLN A 95 2.03 20.76 13.53
N PRO A 96 2.82 21.01 12.46
CA PRO A 96 2.29 21.20 11.13
C PRO A 96 1.53 19.95 10.64
N LEU A 97 0.25 20.12 10.31
CA LEU A 97 -0.61 19.02 9.84
C LEU A 97 0.00 18.22 8.68
N PRO A 98 0.62 18.83 7.65
CA PRO A 98 1.26 18.07 6.57
C PRO A 98 2.33 17.09 7.06
N LEU A 99 3.08 17.46 8.10
CA LEU A 99 4.11 16.60 8.67
C LEU A 99 3.50 15.35 9.33
N LEU A 100 2.40 15.52 10.06
CA LEU A 100 1.69 14.42 10.72
C LEU A 100 1.04 13.48 9.70
N VAL A 101 0.44 14.04 8.64
CA VAL A 101 -0.12 13.27 7.52
C VAL A 101 0.98 12.46 6.81
N MET A 102 2.14 13.08 6.53
CA MET A 102 3.29 12.37 5.95
C MET A 102 3.78 11.24 6.85
N ALA A 103 3.88 11.46 8.16
CA ALA A 103 4.29 10.43 9.11
C ALA A 103 3.31 9.23 9.09
N LYS A 104 2.00 9.52 9.05
CA LYS A 104 0.96 8.50 8.99
C LYS A 104 1.00 7.72 7.68
N THR A 105 1.18 8.41 6.56
CA THR A 105 1.31 7.79 5.24
C THR A 105 2.55 6.91 5.15
N CYS A 106 3.69 7.36 5.70
CA CYS A 106 4.90 6.55 5.78
C CYS A 106 4.71 5.31 6.67
N ALA A 107 4.04 5.45 7.83
CA ALA A 107 3.73 4.31 8.70
C ALA A 107 2.87 3.27 7.96
N HIS A 108 1.83 3.72 7.26
CA HIS A 108 0.97 2.85 6.45
C HIS A 108 1.76 2.14 5.35
N TRP A 109 2.62 2.85 4.62
CA TRP A 109 3.45 2.24 3.59
C TRP A 109 4.42 1.19 4.15
N LEU A 110 5.06 1.47 5.29
CA LEU A 110 5.95 0.52 5.95
C LEU A 110 5.24 -0.76 6.39
N LEU A 111 3.97 -0.66 6.80
CA LEU A 111 3.23 -1.79 7.35
C LEU A 111 2.43 -2.56 6.30
N SER A 112 1.96 -1.92 5.23
CA SER A 112 1.18 -2.55 4.17
C SER A 112 1.95 -2.69 2.87
N GLY A 113 2.68 -1.67 2.43
CA GLY A 113 3.42 -1.69 1.17
C GLY A 113 4.68 -2.56 1.22
N LEU A 114 5.52 -2.38 2.24
CA LEU A 114 6.77 -3.15 2.38
C LEU A 114 6.55 -4.67 2.44
N PRO A 115 5.60 -5.23 3.21
CA PRO A 115 5.36 -6.67 3.20
C PRO A 115 4.97 -7.21 1.81
N LEU A 116 4.21 -6.45 1.00
CA LEU A 116 3.89 -6.83 -0.38
C LEU A 116 5.16 -6.90 -1.23
N VAL A 117 6.04 -5.90 -1.10
CA VAL A 117 7.33 -5.88 -1.84
C VAL A 117 8.24 -7.03 -1.41
N ILE A 118 8.30 -7.36 -0.11
CA ILE A 118 9.13 -8.46 0.41
C ILE A 118 8.60 -9.83 -0.05
N THR A 119 7.29 -10.01 -0.17
CA THR A 119 6.69 -11.27 -0.63
C THR A 119 6.70 -11.41 -2.15
N CYS A 120 6.85 -10.32 -2.89
CA CYS A 120 6.86 -10.32 -4.35
C CYS A 120 7.89 -11.28 -4.98
N PRO A 121 9.16 -11.37 -4.55
CA PRO A 121 10.13 -12.31 -5.13
C PRO A 121 9.68 -13.76 -5.06
N ILE A 122 9.04 -14.14 -3.96
CA ILE A 122 8.54 -15.52 -3.77
C ILE A 122 7.44 -15.80 -4.81
N ILE A 123 6.53 -14.84 -5.01
CA ILE A 123 5.45 -14.97 -6.00
C ILE A 123 6.02 -14.96 -7.42
N ALA A 124 7.01 -14.12 -7.72
CA ALA A 124 7.62 -14.01 -9.04
C ALA A 124 8.28 -15.32 -9.52
N ILE A 125 8.76 -16.16 -8.59
CA ILE A 125 9.30 -17.50 -8.90
C ILE A 125 8.20 -18.41 -9.50
N PHE A 126 6.97 -18.34 -9.03
CA PHE A 126 5.85 -19.12 -9.60
C PHE A 126 5.50 -18.70 -11.03
N TYR A 127 5.89 -17.48 -11.43
CA TYR A 127 5.75 -16.96 -12.80
C TYR A 127 7.01 -17.17 -13.64
N GLN A 128 7.96 -17.98 -13.19
CA GLN A 128 9.20 -18.31 -13.90
C GLN A 128 10.04 -17.07 -14.30
N MET A 129 9.94 -15.97 -13.53
CA MET A 129 10.64 -14.74 -13.83
C MET A 129 12.15 -14.88 -13.57
N GLN A 130 12.96 -14.29 -14.45
CA GLN A 130 14.42 -14.21 -14.27
C GLN A 130 14.79 -13.27 -13.13
N ILE A 131 15.95 -13.49 -12.51
CA ILE A 131 16.41 -12.72 -11.34
C ILE A 131 16.47 -11.22 -11.63
N ASP A 132 16.96 -10.83 -12.81
CA ASP A 132 17.06 -9.43 -13.20
C ASP A 132 15.67 -8.77 -13.32
N THR A 133 14.70 -9.50 -13.86
CA THR A 133 13.30 -9.08 -13.94
C THR A 133 12.66 -8.95 -12.55
N ILE A 134 12.99 -9.86 -11.62
CA ILE A 134 12.52 -9.78 -10.23
C ILE A 134 13.05 -8.51 -9.54
N LEU A 135 14.32 -8.13 -9.78
CA LEU A 135 14.89 -6.90 -9.22
C LEU A 135 14.14 -5.65 -9.72
N VAL A 136 13.86 -5.59 -11.02
CA VAL A 136 13.05 -4.50 -11.60
C VAL A 136 11.62 -4.49 -11.02
N MET A 137 11.03 -5.67 -10.82
CA MET A 137 9.71 -5.80 -10.20
C MET A 137 9.70 -5.25 -8.76
N ILE A 138 10.69 -5.61 -7.95
CA ILE A 138 10.85 -5.08 -6.59
C ILE A 138 10.99 -3.55 -6.61
N ALA A 139 11.84 -3.01 -7.47
CA ALA A 139 12.06 -1.57 -7.57
C ALA A 139 10.81 -0.82 -7.99
N THR A 140 10.10 -1.31 -9.01
CA THR A 140 8.86 -0.70 -9.49
C THR A 140 7.74 -0.78 -8.45
N LEU A 141 7.57 -1.93 -7.78
CA LEU A 141 6.57 -2.07 -6.70
C LEU A 141 6.90 -1.19 -5.50
N LEU A 142 8.16 -1.06 -5.12
CA LEU A 142 8.58 -0.22 -4.00
C LEU A 142 8.22 1.24 -4.24
N MET A 143 8.55 1.76 -5.42
CA MET A 143 8.18 3.13 -5.81
C MET A 143 6.66 3.30 -5.98
N GLY A 144 6.01 2.32 -6.62
CA GLY A 144 4.60 2.37 -6.90
C GLY A 144 3.72 2.24 -5.66
N THR A 145 4.05 1.35 -4.72
CA THR A 145 3.30 1.24 -3.46
C THR A 145 3.47 2.48 -2.59
N PHE A 146 4.64 3.16 -2.65
CA PHE A 146 4.84 4.44 -1.99
C PHE A 146 3.94 5.53 -2.61
N ALA A 147 3.92 5.63 -3.94
CA ALA A 147 3.01 6.54 -4.64
C ALA A 147 1.54 6.24 -4.35
N LEU A 148 1.15 4.95 -4.31
CA LEU A 148 -0.19 4.52 -3.90
C LEU A 148 -0.54 4.95 -2.48
N SER A 149 0.42 4.91 -1.56
CA SER A 149 0.23 5.36 -0.18
C SER A 149 -0.09 6.85 -0.11
N LEU A 150 0.61 7.67 -0.89
CA LEU A 150 0.38 9.12 -0.97
C LEU A 150 -0.99 9.42 -1.56
N ILE A 151 -1.31 8.86 -2.72
CA ILE A 151 -2.60 9.06 -3.39
C ILE A 151 -3.74 8.54 -2.52
N GLY A 152 -3.57 7.35 -1.96
CA GLY A 152 -4.55 6.71 -1.09
C GLY A 152 -4.80 7.49 0.20
N SER A 153 -3.77 8.09 0.80
CA SER A 153 -3.91 8.95 1.98
C SER A 153 -4.78 10.18 1.68
N ILE A 154 -4.58 10.83 0.53
CA ILE A 154 -5.42 11.95 0.09
C ILE A 154 -6.88 11.47 -0.10
N ALA A 155 -7.07 10.38 -0.82
CA ALA A 155 -8.40 9.84 -1.07
C ALA A 155 -9.11 9.42 0.22
N ALA A 156 -8.42 8.75 1.14
CA ALA A 156 -8.96 8.32 2.42
C ALA A 156 -9.38 9.51 3.30
N SER A 157 -8.61 10.60 3.29
CA SER A 157 -8.96 11.82 4.03
C SER A 157 -10.23 12.50 3.49
N LEU A 158 -10.44 12.46 2.18
CA LEU A 158 -11.62 13.05 1.53
C LEU A 158 -12.91 12.23 1.78
N THR A 159 -12.77 10.93 1.98
CA THR A 159 -13.92 10.02 2.11
C THR A 159 -14.34 9.75 3.55
N ILE A 160 -13.57 10.19 4.55
CA ILE A 160 -13.76 9.87 5.97
C ILE A 160 -15.15 10.25 6.52
N SER A 161 -15.74 11.34 6.03
CA SER A 161 -17.04 11.84 6.49
C SER A 161 -18.24 11.16 5.83
N SER A 162 -18.00 10.21 4.92
CA SER A 162 -19.08 9.56 4.17
C SER A 162 -19.55 8.26 4.82
N ASN A 163 -20.87 8.02 4.81
CA ASN A 163 -21.45 6.75 5.28
C ASN A 163 -21.01 5.54 4.44
N ASN A 164 -20.60 5.75 3.18
CA ASN A 164 -20.10 4.71 2.25
C ASN A 164 -18.62 4.91 1.94
N ASN A 165 -17.82 5.14 2.97
CA ASN A 165 -16.40 5.45 2.88
C ASN A 165 -15.61 4.51 1.94
N SER A 166 -15.73 3.19 2.14
CA SER A 166 -14.97 2.18 1.37
C SER A 166 -15.28 2.20 -0.13
N VAL A 167 -16.55 2.38 -0.50
CA VAL A 167 -16.98 2.43 -1.90
C VAL A 167 -16.46 3.69 -2.58
N LEU A 168 -16.60 4.84 -1.90
CA LEU A 168 -16.12 6.13 -2.44
C LEU A 168 -14.61 6.15 -2.56
N LEU A 169 -13.88 5.62 -1.58
CA LEU A 169 -12.43 5.51 -1.63
C LEU A 169 -11.97 4.66 -2.82
N SER A 170 -12.57 3.48 -3.00
CA SER A 170 -12.24 2.61 -4.12
C SER A 170 -12.55 3.26 -5.47
N LEU A 171 -13.69 3.93 -5.59
CA LEU A 171 -14.10 4.62 -6.81
C LEU A 171 -13.17 5.79 -7.16
N LEU A 172 -12.59 6.44 -6.15
CA LEU A 172 -11.66 7.54 -6.36
C LEU A 172 -10.23 7.07 -6.64
N VAL A 173 -9.77 6.02 -5.93
CA VAL A 173 -8.39 5.53 -6.04
C VAL A 173 -8.19 4.69 -7.30
N LEU A 174 -9.12 3.77 -7.64
CA LEU A 174 -8.95 2.85 -8.77
C LEU A 174 -8.64 3.54 -10.11
N PRO A 175 -9.37 4.57 -10.55
CA PRO A 175 -9.04 5.23 -11.81
C PRO A 175 -7.65 5.88 -11.83
N ILE A 176 -7.23 6.43 -10.69
CA ILE A 176 -5.92 7.09 -10.58
C ILE A 176 -4.78 6.06 -10.56
N THR A 177 -5.04 4.85 -10.08
CA THR A 177 -4.03 3.78 -10.01
C THR A 177 -3.84 3.03 -11.32
N ILE A 178 -4.79 3.10 -12.27
CA ILE A 178 -4.67 2.44 -13.58
C ILE A 178 -3.37 2.83 -14.32
N PRO A 179 -3.02 4.12 -14.48
CA PRO A 179 -1.77 4.48 -15.13
C PRO A 179 -0.54 3.91 -14.41
N LEU A 180 -0.56 3.92 -13.07
CA LEU A 180 0.54 3.41 -12.26
C LEU A 180 0.75 1.90 -12.49
N VAL A 181 -0.34 1.12 -12.54
CA VAL A 181 -0.29 -0.32 -12.84
C VAL A 181 0.25 -0.57 -14.23
N ILE A 182 -0.25 0.19 -15.23
CA ILE A 182 0.19 0.03 -16.63
C ILE A 182 1.68 0.32 -16.76
N PHE A 183 2.17 1.43 -16.23
CA PHE A 183 3.58 1.78 -16.31
C PHE A 183 4.45 0.82 -15.50
N GLY A 184 4.04 0.48 -14.29
CA GLY A 184 4.78 -0.46 -13.43
C GLY A 184 4.92 -1.84 -14.06
N ALA A 185 3.81 -2.44 -14.52
CA ALA A 185 3.83 -3.74 -15.17
C ALA A 185 4.59 -3.72 -16.50
N LYS A 186 4.38 -2.70 -17.35
CA LYS A 186 5.10 -2.59 -18.63
C LYS A 186 6.60 -2.43 -18.46
N THR A 187 7.07 -1.69 -17.46
CA THR A 187 8.51 -1.54 -17.19
C THR A 187 9.14 -2.91 -16.93
N VAL A 188 8.47 -3.78 -16.22
CA VAL A 188 8.96 -5.14 -15.94
C VAL A 188 8.94 -6.00 -17.22
N VAL A 189 7.84 -5.97 -17.98
CA VAL A 189 7.74 -6.74 -19.25
C VAL A 189 8.79 -6.30 -20.28
N LEU A 190 9.12 -5.02 -20.37
CA LEU A 190 10.14 -4.51 -21.29
C LEU A 190 11.57 -4.91 -20.91
N HIS A 191 11.76 -5.35 -19.68
CA HIS A 191 13.07 -5.79 -19.17
C HIS A 191 13.25 -7.31 -19.26
N GLN A 192 12.22 -8.07 -19.59
CA GLN A 192 12.27 -9.51 -19.87
C GLN A 192 12.94 -9.82 -21.20
#